data_fefd3d55ad94058485f0c3686cee9138
#
_entry.id   fefd3d55ad94058485f0c3686cee9138
#
_cell.length_a   1.000
_cell.length_b   1.000
_cell.length_c   1.000
_cell.angle_alpha   90.00
_cell.angle_beta   90.00
_cell.angle_gamma   90.00
#
_symmetry.space_group_name_H-M   'P 1'
#
loop_
_entity.id
_entity.type
_entity.pdbx_description
1 polymer ?
#
loop_
_entity_poly.entity_id
_entity_poly.type
_entity_poly.pdbx_seq_one_letter_code
_entity_poly.pdbx_strand_id
1 'polypeptide(L)'
;GAWLIFSTRTNTSIPNHMKAFALIFGLLGLYVSSSFIRLELFGAISLIILGSLGLTILLQQVFKKQNIAIKFIFCAVIIGLIITPMMIPIGNNWVTEAKPIPTIFSGASFYSISTNDWIDALDWLKENTPDDAVIFSWWDYGYWIETLGERTTLIDNATTNTWQIEKVAKTFLTPTDDAWAILNSDYKTNVYEHYFRSGMLSTIDQKAMSPGDYFRPCVEFFTGEKVPDASVPFDVSRCSEAHKDDIEKYGVWNPQVTGLDADYVLIYLAGGRYETHSIPVYDLVGGGDESKKQWWMAISGMDDPSLFIHGDQVTPTDEMMHNTFFGDLVPFSIISYIDSDTLVQYDAYRPGLNAIFVKDIKLQDPNGPFTLVYASPSFSETEAGIFSTVLIYKVNHDFKP
;
A
#
# COMPACT_ATOMS: atom_id res chain seq x y z
N GLY A 1 32.43 -5.04 -24.77
CA GLY A 1 32.37 -4.08 -23.69
C GLY A 1 33.56 -4.14 -22.75
N ALA A 2 33.61 -5.05 -21.80
CA ALA A 2 34.64 -5.09 -20.75
C ALA A 2 36.07 -5.17 -21.31
N TRP A 3 36.32 -5.97 -22.35
CA TRP A 3 37.64 -6.04 -23.02
C TRP A 3 38.10 -4.68 -23.57
N LEU A 4 37.21 -3.89 -24.16
CA LEU A 4 37.53 -2.55 -24.63
C LEU A 4 37.90 -1.58 -23.53
N ILE A 5 37.26 -1.70 -22.38
CA ILE A 5 37.48 -0.85 -21.20
C ILE A 5 38.86 -1.08 -20.61
N PHE A 6 39.30 -2.34 -20.52
CA PHE A 6 40.60 -2.75 -19.94
C PHE A 6 41.72 -2.93 -20.94
N SER A 7 41.44 -2.81 -22.26
CA SER A 7 42.47 -2.95 -23.29
C SER A 7 43.55 -1.87 -23.15
N THR A 8 44.81 -2.29 -23.17
CA THR A 8 45.95 -1.40 -23.14
C THR A 8 46.01 -0.47 -24.39
N ARG A 9 45.26 -0.80 -25.45
CA ARG A 9 45.13 0.05 -26.65
C ARG A 9 44.33 1.32 -26.39
N THR A 10 43.48 1.35 -25.38
CA THR A 10 42.74 2.53 -24.94
C THR A 10 43.48 3.21 -23.79
N ASN A 11 44.47 4.04 -24.17
CA ASN A 11 45.17 4.87 -23.17
C ASN A 11 44.21 5.96 -22.66
N THR A 12 43.44 5.65 -21.64
CA THR A 12 42.48 6.55 -20.98
C THR A 12 43.08 7.12 -19.70
N SER A 13 42.74 8.35 -19.37
CA SER A 13 43.14 8.99 -18.10
C SER A 13 42.44 8.38 -16.88
N ILE A 14 41.42 7.51 -17.06
CA ILE A 14 40.66 6.91 -15.98
C ILE A 14 41.41 5.70 -15.42
N PRO A 15 41.70 5.64 -14.11
CA PRO A 15 42.34 4.51 -13.47
C PRO A 15 41.55 3.20 -13.63
N ASN A 16 42.26 2.07 -13.74
CA ASN A 16 41.60 0.78 -13.97
C ASN A 16 40.67 0.34 -12.83
N HIS A 17 40.98 0.71 -11.58
CA HIS A 17 40.09 0.40 -10.46
C HIS A 17 38.75 1.16 -10.54
N MET A 18 38.74 2.40 -11.02
CA MET A 18 37.49 3.14 -11.25
C MET A 18 36.66 2.54 -12.40
N LYS A 19 37.31 2.07 -13.45
CA LYS A 19 36.64 1.35 -14.54
C LYS A 19 36.04 0.03 -14.06
N ALA A 20 36.79 -0.72 -13.21
CA ALA A 20 36.32 -1.96 -12.61
C ALA A 20 35.13 -1.69 -11.70
N PHE A 21 35.21 -0.68 -10.84
CA PHE A 21 34.12 -0.28 -9.97
C PHE A 21 32.86 0.08 -10.78
N ALA A 22 32.97 0.95 -11.76
CA ALA A 22 31.84 1.35 -12.58
C ALA A 22 31.21 0.15 -13.32
N LEU A 23 32.02 -0.79 -13.82
CA LEU A 23 31.53 -1.99 -14.49
C LEU A 23 30.79 -2.93 -13.53
N ILE A 24 31.39 -3.21 -12.38
CA ILE A 24 30.80 -4.11 -11.36
C ILE A 24 29.50 -3.48 -10.82
N PHE A 25 29.54 -2.22 -10.41
CA PHE A 25 28.40 -1.51 -9.89
C PHE A 25 27.27 -1.43 -10.95
N GLY A 26 27.63 -1.10 -12.19
CA GLY A 26 26.68 -1.02 -13.29
C GLY A 26 26.01 -2.36 -13.60
N LEU A 27 26.75 -3.47 -13.61
CA LEU A 27 26.21 -4.80 -13.86
C LEU A 27 25.34 -5.29 -12.68
N LEU A 28 25.79 -5.06 -11.45
CA LEU A 28 25.02 -5.42 -10.26
C LEU A 28 23.70 -4.63 -10.19
N GLY A 29 23.74 -3.32 -10.42
CA GLY A 29 22.53 -2.51 -10.40
C GLY A 29 21.52 -2.88 -11.49
N LEU A 30 22.00 -3.23 -12.69
CA LEU A 30 21.12 -3.76 -13.76
C LEU A 30 20.53 -5.13 -13.37
N TYR A 31 21.31 -6.00 -12.75
CA TYR A 31 20.82 -7.28 -12.27
C TYR A 31 19.75 -7.10 -11.18
N VAL A 32 20.03 -6.26 -10.17
CA VAL A 32 19.09 -5.97 -9.08
C VAL A 32 17.80 -5.36 -9.63
N SER A 33 17.89 -4.38 -10.54
CA SER A 33 16.71 -3.73 -11.14
C SER A 33 15.86 -4.69 -11.98
N SER A 34 16.47 -5.74 -12.56
CA SER A 34 15.74 -6.74 -13.34
C SER A 34 14.90 -7.70 -12.47
N SER A 35 15.17 -7.75 -11.17
CA SER A 35 14.49 -8.67 -10.25
C SER A 35 13.18 -8.10 -9.71
N PHE A 36 13.10 -6.76 -9.53
CA PHE A 36 11.93 -6.10 -8.97
C PHE A 36 11.73 -4.73 -9.60
N ILE A 37 10.52 -4.44 -10.05
CA ILE A 37 10.15 -3.17 -10.70
C ILE A 37 10.49 -1.94 -9.83
N ARG A 38 10.35 -2.04 -8.52
CA ARG A 38 10.67 -0.96 -7.58
C ARG A 38 12.15 -0.60 -7.50
N LEU A 39 13.01 -1.47 -8.03
CA LEU A 39 14.46 -1.26 -8.06
C LEU A 39 14.95 -0.64 -9.36
N GLU A 40 14.06 -0.14 -10.23
CA GLU A 40 14.41 0.53 -11.50
C GLU A 40 15.38 1.71 -11.30
N LEU A 41 15.29 2.41 -10.19
CA LEU A 41 16.21 3.50 -9.84
C LEU A 41 17.67 3.04 -9.86
N PHE A 42 17.96 1.84 -9.34
CA PHE A 42 19.32 1.28 -9.37
C PHE A 42 19.76 0.97 -10.79
N GLY A 43 18.84 0.52 -11.65
CA GLY A 43 19.08 0.35 -13.08
C GLY A 43 19.40 1.67 -13.77
N ALA A 44 18.62 2.72 -13.52
CA ALA A 44 18.84 4.05 -14.09
C ALA A 44 20.20 4.62 -13.69
N ILE A 45 20.55 4.59 -12.39
CA ILE A 45 21.87 5.03 -11.90
C ILE A 45 22.99 4.23 -12.56
N SER A 46 22.83 2.92 -12.68
CA SER A 46 23.80 2.03 -13.31
C SER A 46 24.03 2.34 -14.77
N LEU A 47 22.96 2.60 -15.51
CA LEU A 47 23.04 3.01 -16.94
C LEU A 47 23.72 4.37 -17.09
N ILE A 48 23.46 5.34 -16.21
CA ILE A 48 24.13 6.65 -16.21
C ILE A 48 25.63 6.47 -15.97
N ILE A 49 26.04 5.65 -14.99
CA ILE A 49 27.46 5.41 -14.68
C ILE A 49 28.16 4.71 -15.85
N LEU A 50 27.59 3.63 -16.38
CA LEU A 50 28.15 2.89 -17.52
C LEU A 50 28.18 3.73 -18.79
N GLY A 51 27.11 4.47 -19.06
CA GLY A 51 27.00 5.39 -20.19
C GLY A 51 28.03 6.51 -20.13
N SER A 52 28.20 7.14 -18.97
CA SER A 52 29.20 8.19 -18.72
C SER A 52 30.62 7.67 -18.91
N LEU A 53 30.92 6.46 -18.41
CA LEU A 53 32.23 5.81 -18.62
C LEU A 53 32.46 5.55 -20.11
N GLY A 54 31.48 4.96 -20.80
CA GLY A 54 31.55 4.68 -22.23
C GLY A 54 31.75 5.95 -23.07
N LEU A 55 30.96 6.98 -22.78
CA LEU A 55 31.05 8.28 -23.47
C LEU A 55 32.40 8.94 -23.22
N THR A 56 32.91 8.91 -21.99
CA THR A 56 34.25 9.48 -21.69
C THR A 56 35.36 8.79 -22.48
N ILE A 57 35.32 7.45 -22.57
CA ILE A 57 36.29 6.69 -23.37
C ILE A 57 36.20 7.06 -24.83
N LEU A 58 35.01 7.16 -25.40
CA LEU A 58 34.79 7.54 -26.81
C LEU A 58 35.27 8.96 -27.07
N LEU A 59 34.91 9.92 -26.22
CA LEU A 59 35.37 11.31 -26.32
C LEU A 59 36.88 11.39 -26.32
N GLN A 60 37.56 10.73 -25.38
CA GLN A 60 39.02 10.72 -25.31
C GLN A 60 39.67 10.17 -26.59
N GLN A 61 39.09 9.13 -27.21
CA GLN A 61 39.60 8.56 -28.46
C GLN A 61 39.41 9.51 -29.65
N VAL A 62 38.24 10.13 -29.76
CA VAL A 62 37.90 11.05 -30.85
C VAL A 62 38.75 12.34 -30.75
N PHE A 63 38.88 12.89 -29.53
CA PHE A 63 39.58 14.15 -29.33
C PHE A 63 41.11 14.01 -29.43
N LYS A 64 41.68 12.82 -29.39
CA LYS A 64 43.08 12.56 -29.75
C LYS A 64 43.39 12.73 -31.21
N LYS A 65 42.41 12.61 -32.12
CA LYS A 65 42.58 12.81 -33.55
C LYS A 65 42.69 14.31 -33.87
N GLN A 66 43.55 14.66 -34.86
CA GLN A 66 43.74 16.06 -35.21
C GLN A 66 42.63 16.63 -36.10
N ASN A 67 41.90 15.77 -36.81
CA ASN A 67 40.86 16.21 -37.74
C ASN A 67 39.66 16.83 -37.01
N ILE A 68 39.47 18.14 -37.19
CA ILE A 68 38.42 18.92 -36.52
C ILE A 68 37.01 18.53 -37.01
N ALA A 69 36.88 18.15 -38.29
CA ALA A 69 35.59 17.74 -38.85
C ALA A 69 35.05 16.46 -38.16
N ILE A 70 35.93 15.49 -37.87
CA ILE A 70 35.55 14.25 -37.14
C ILE A 70 35.06 14.58 -35.74
N LYS A 71 35.71 15.51 -35.05
CA LYS A 71 35.29 15.94 -33.70
C LYS A 71 33.93 16.60 -33.74
N PHE A 72 33.72 17.50 -34.72
CA PHE A 72 32.44 18.19 -34.86
C PHE A 72 31.29 17.23 -35.21
N ILE A 73 31.49 16.33 -36.17
CA ILE A 73 30.48 15.32 -36.55
C ILE A 73 30.15 14.42 -35.34
N PHE A 74 31.16 13.98 -34.59
CA PHE A 74 30.95 13.14 -33.42
C PHE A 74 30.12 13.87 -32.35
N CYS A 75 30.46 15.12 -32.01
CA CYS A 75 29.70 15.92 -31.05
C CYS A 75 28.26 16.16 -31.54
N ALA A 76 28.07 16.46 -32.83
CA ALA A 76 26.74 16.64 -33.38
C ALA A 76 25.88 15.37 -33.30
N VAL A 77 26.48 14.19 -33.56
CA VAL A 77 25.79 12.90 -33.43
C VAL A 77 25.41 12.64 -31.99
N ILE A 78 26.32 12.83 -31.02
CA ILE A 78 26.03 12.62 -29.60
C ILE A 78 24.94 13.58 -29.08
N ILE A 79 25.04 14.85 -29.46
CA ILE A 79 24.02 15.85 -29.12
C ILE A 79 22.66 15.45 -29.72
N GLY A 80 22.65 15.04 -31.00
CA GLY A 80 21.43 14.54 -31.64
C GLY A 80 20.82 13.34 -30.94
N LEU A 81 21.66 12.35 -30.56
CA LEU A 81 21.19 11.16 -29.82
C LEU A 81 20.59 11.50 -28.43
N ILE A 82 21.08 12.56 -27.78
CA ILE A 82 20.54 13.01 -26.50
C ILE A 82 19.26 13.83 -26.68
N ILE A 83 19.28 14.80 -27.65
CA ILE A 83 18.16 15.72 -27.85
C ILE A 83 16.95 15.03 -28.50
N THR A 84 17.19 14.09 -29.43
CA THR A 84 16.09 13.43 -30.16
C THR A 84 15.06 12.78 -29.20
N PRO A 85 15.43 11.89 -28.27
CA PRO A 85 14.45 11.29 -27.37
C PRO A 85 13.85 12.28 -26.37
N MET A 86 14.48 13.44 -26.14
CA MET A 86 13.89 14.49 -25.32
C MET A 86 12.73 15.23 -26.01
N MET A 87 12.68 15.22 -27.34
CA MET A 87 11.73 16.01 -28.12
C MET A 87 10.82 15.19 -29.03
N ILE A 88 11.19 13.96 -29.34
CA ILE A 88 10.51 13.09 -30.31
C ILE A 88 10.29 11.71 -29.69
N PRO A 89 9.07 11.10 -29.80
CA PRO A 89 7.88 11.65 -30.48
C PRO A 89 7.20 12.78 -29.69
N ILE A 90 6.48 13.63 -30.39
CA ILE A 90 5.70 14.70 -29.77
C ILE A 90 4.58 14.05 -28.95
N GLY A 91 4.51 14.38 -27.66
CA GLY A 91 3.53 13.83 -26.71
C GLY A 91 4.04 12.68 -25.84
N ASN A 92 5.01 11.87 -26.29
CA ASN A 92 5.60 10.76 -25.55
C ASN A 92 7.14 10.83 -25.57
N ASN A 93 7.69 11.97 -25.23
CA ASN A 93 9.14 12.17 -25.15
C ASN A 93 9.59 12.32 -23.69
N TRP A 94 10.91 12.29 -23.46
CA TRP A 94 11.46 12.37 -22.09
C TRP A 94 11.04 13.64 -21.34
N VAL A 95 10.84 14.75 -22.04
CA VAL A 95 10.41 16.01 -21.40
C VAL A 95 8.96 15.93 -20.95
N THR A 96 8.08 15.29 -21.74
CA THR A 96 6.68 15.07 -21.35
C THR A 96 6.57 14.03 -20.25
N GLU A 97 7.33 12.95 -20.33
CA GLU A 97 7.37 11.91 -19.28
C GLU A 97 8.01 12.39 -17.96
N ALA A 98 8.87 13.41 -18.01
CA ALA A 98 9.45 14.02 -16.81
C ALA A 98 8.56 15.08 -16.14
N LYS A 99 7.37 15.35 -16.70
CA LYS A 99 6.41 16.35 -16.17
C LYS A 99 5.29 15.79 -15.28
N PRO A 100 5.15 14.47 -15.04
CA PRO A 100 4.07 14.02 -14.17
C PRO A 100 4.16 14.74 -12.81
N ILE A 101 3.00 15.08 -12.29
CA ILE A 101 2.85 15.64 -10.96
C ILE A 101 3.41 14.61 -9.97
N PRO A 102 4.24 15.02 -8.99
CA PRO A 102 4.70 14.09 -7.96
C PRO A 102 3.53 13.35 -7.33
N THR A 103 3.69 12.05 -7.12
CA THR A 103 2.62 11.14 -6.71
C THR A 103 1.86 11.60 -5.46
N ILE A 104 2.57 12.26 -4.54
CA ILE A 104 1.95 12.78 -3.31
C ILE A 104 0.92 13.91 -3.59
N PHE A 105 1.13 14.71 -4.63
CA PHE A 105 0.18 15.75 -5.02
C PHE A 105 -0.96 15.23 -5.90
N SER A 106 -0.77 14.14 -6.62
CA SER A 106 -1.86 13.47 -7.34
C SER A 106 -2.60 12.46 -6.46
N GLY A 107 -2.10 12.20 -5.24
CA GLY A 107 -2.61 11.19 -4.34
C GLY A 107 -2.45 9.76 -4.86
N ALA A 108 -1.53 9.51 -5.79
CA ALA A 108 -1.43 8.25 -6.54
C ALA A 108 -2.73 7.88 -7.29
N SER A 109 -3.63 8.84 -7.50
CA SER A 109 -4.85 8.64 -8.29
C SER A 109 -4.55 8.50 -9.78
N PHE A 110 -5.52 7.99 -10.52
CA PHE A 110 -5.44 7.91 -12.00
C PHE A 110 -5.55 9.29 -12.67
N TYR A 111 -5.87 10.33 -11.91
CA TYR A 111 -6.04 11.68 -12.41
C TYR A 111 -4.74 12.47 -12.37
N SER A 112 -4.51 13.28 -13.40
CA SER A 112 -3.37 14.21 -13.45
C SER A 112 -3.72 15.55 -12.80
N ILE A 113 -4.17 15.50 -11.55
CA ILE A 113 -4.49 16.68 -10.73
C ILE A 113 -3.43 16.87 -9.65
N SER A 114 -3.30 18.12 -9.19
CA SER A 114 -2.45 18.44 -8.05
C SER A 114 -3.32 18.96 -6.93
N THR A 115 -3.36 18.22 -5.82
CA THR A 115 -4.08 18.60 -4.59
C THR A 115 -3.11 18.61 -3.42
N ASN A 116 -3.48 19.28 -2.33
CA ASN A 116 -2.71 19.25 -1.09
C ASN A 116 -3.27 18.25 -0.06
N ASP A 117 -4.33 17.51 -0.41
CA ASP A 117 -5.05 16.64 0.52
C ASP A 117 -4.14 15.69 1.30
N TRP A 118 -3.15 15.10 0.63
CA TRP A 118 -2.17 14.24 1.31
C TRP A 118 -1.23 15.04 2.22
N ILE A 119 -0.73 16.19 1.78
CA ILE A 119 0.16 17.03 2.59
C ILE A 119 -0.59 17.51 3.83
N ASP A 120 -1.79 18.03 3.65
CA ASP A 120 -2.62 18.53 4.75
C ASP A 120 -2.97 17.40 5.75
N ALA A 121 -3.21 16.19 5.26
CA ALA A 121 -3.48 15.03 6.11
C ALA A 121 -2.24 14.58 6.91
N LEU A 122 -1.07 14.58 6.29
CA LEU A 122 0.19 14.22 6.94
C LEU A 122 0.61 15.25 7.97
N ASP A 123 0.43 16.54 7.67
CA ASP A 123 0.64 17.63 8.63
C ASP A 123 -0.35 17.52 9.80
N TRP A 124 -1.62 17.19 9.52
CA TRP A 124 -2.60 16.95 10.57
C TRP A 124 -2.21 15.79 11.49
N LEU A 125 -1.75 14.64 10.93
CA LEU A 125 -1.25 13.50 11.71
C LEU A 125 -0.13 13.95 12.64
N LYS A 126 0.86 14.66 12.11
CA LYS A 126 2.02 15.13 12.87
C LYS A 126 1.63 16.07 14.02
N GLU A 127 0.64 16.94 13.82
CA GLU A 127 0.27 17.98 14.78
C GLU A 127 -0.78 17.52 15.81
N ASN A 128 -1.64 16.53 15.44
CA ASN A 128 -2.84 16.21 16.22
C ASN A 128 -2.85 14.78 16.79
N THR A 129 -1.80 14.00 16.57
CA THR A 129 -1.69 12.65 17.13
C THR A 129 -0.45 12.50 18.01
N PRO A 130 -0.41 11.57 18.99
CA PRO A 130 0.78 11.28 19.78
C PRO A 130 1.98 10.89 18.88
N ASP A 131 3.21 11.19 19.35
CA ASP A 131 4.44 10.89 18.58
C ASP A 131 4.64 9.37 18.35
N ASP A 132 4.14 8.54 19.24
CA ASP A 132 4.17 7.09 19.19
C ASP A 132 2.93 6.47 18.57
N ALA A 133 2.03 7.26 18.01
CA ALA A 133 0.82 6.77 17.37
C ALA A 133 1.12 5.84 16.20
N VAL A 134 0.39 4.74 16.13
CA VAL A 134 0.47 3.72 15.08
C VAL A 134 -0.71 3.87 14.13
N ILE A 135 -0.40 3.95 12.83
CA ILE A 135 -1.38 4.17 11.76
C ILE A 135 -1.62 2.87 11.00
N PHE A 136 -2.87 2.41 10.97
CA PHE A 136 -3.33 1.38 10.06
C PHE A 136 -3.69 2.02 8.72
N SER A 137 -3.03 1.58 7.66
CA SER A 137 -3.31 2.01 6.28
C SER A 137 -2.90 0.93 5.29
N TRP A 138 -3.27 1.07 4.03
CA TRP A 138 -2.69 0.23 2.99
C TRP A 138 -1.22 0.59 2.78
N TRP A 139 -0.39 -0.41 2.50
CA TRP A 139 1.08 -0.31 2.42
C TRP A 139 1.60 0.74 1.42
N ASP A 140 0.82 1.12 0.42
CA ASP A 140 1.21 2.12 -0.58
C ASP A 140 1.57 3.48 0.04
N TYR A 141 0.99 3.81 1.20
CA TYR A 141 1.10 5.12 1.85
C TYR A 141 2.13 5.15 2.98
N GLY A 142 2.67 4.00 3.37
CA GLY A 142 3.52 3.88 4.56
C GLY A 142 4.68 4.85 4.57
N TYR A 143 5.44 4.97 3.49
CA TYR A 143 6.57 5.92 3.44
C TYR A 143 6.17 7.39 3.58
N TRP A 144 4.99 7.78 3.11
CA TRP A 144 4.52 9.15 3.31
C TRP A 144 4.16 9.39 4.77
N ILE A 145 3.46 8.45 5.40
CA ILE A 145 3.08 8.52 6.81
C ILE A 145 4.33 8.56 7.69
N GLU A 146 5.33 7.73 7.43
CA GLU A 146 6.56 7.69 8.23
C GLU A 146 7.46 8.89 8.00
N THR A 147 7.64 9.33 6.75
CA THR A 147 8.61 10.38 6.43
C THR A 147 8.08 11.79 6.57
N LEU A 148 6.81 12.04 6.32
CA LEU A 148 6.19 13.35 6.37
C LEU A 148 5.21 13.49 7.55
N GLY A 149 4.41 12.46 7.81
CA GLY A 149 3.53 12.42 8.97
C GLY A 149 4.26 12.13 10.29
N GLU A 150 5.52 11.64 10.21
CA GLU A 150 6.35 11.28 11.37
C GLU A 150 5.63 10.34 12.35
N ARG A 151 4.86 9.38 11.80
CA ARG A 151 4.11 8.37 12.57
C ARG A 151 4.43 6.97 12.09
N THR A 152 4.38 6.01 13.00
CA THR A 152 4.62 4.59 12.69
C THR A 152 3.46 4.01 11.90
N THR A 153 3.74 3.11 10.93
CA THR A 153 2.73 2.36 10.20
C THR A 153 2.83 0.87 10.50
N LEU A 154 1.71 0.15 10.39
CA LEU A 154 1.72 -1.31 10.51
C LEU A 154 2.41 -1.99 9.33
N ILE A 155 2.26 -1.42 8.14
CA ILE A 155 2.90 -1.90 6.90
C ILE A 155 3.29 -0.71 6.02
N ASP A 156 4.38 -0.87 5.30
CA ASP A 156 4.93 0.13 4.38
C ASP A 156 5.35 -0.51 3.05
N ASN A 157 5.92 0.30 2.17
CA ASN A 157 6.39 -0.15 0.86
C ASN A 157 7.61 -1.11 0.92
N ALA A 158 8.29 -1.23 2.07
CA ALA A 158 9.39 -2.15 2.29
C ALA A 158 8.97 -3.41 3.07
N THR A 159 7.74 -3.50 3.53
CA THR A 159 7.25 -4.65 4.28
C THR A 159 7.36 -5.92 3.43
N THR A 160 8.17 -6.87 3.90
CA THR A 160 8.40 -8.16 3.24
C THR A 160 7.63 -9.31 3.90
N ASN A 161 7.09 -9.08 5.07
CA ASN A 161 6.34 -10.07 5.83
C ASN A 161 4.93 -10.22 5.24
N THR A 162 4.71 -11.28 4.48
CA THR A 162 3.44 -11.54 3.78
C THR A 162 2.25 -11.60 4.75
N TRP A 163 2.45 -12.15 5.94
CA TRP A 163 1.40 -12.24 6.95
C TRP A 163 0.88 -10.88 7.45
N GLN A 164 1.76 -9.86 7.54
CA GLN A 164 1.32 -8.51 7.93
C GLN A 164 0.42 -7.90 6.86
N ILE A 165 0.84 -8.00 5.60
CA ILE A 165 0.07 -7.49 4.46
C ILE A 165 -1.27 -8.25 4.34
N GLU A 166 -1.23 -9.58 4.50
CA GLU A 166 -2.43 -10.43 4.50
C GLU A 166 -3.40 -10.01 5.61
N LYS A 167 -2.90 -9.78 6.83
CA LYS A 167 -3.75 -9.38 7.96
C LYS A 167 -4.37 -8.00 7.77
N VAL A 168 -3.62 -7.03 7.27
CA VAL A 168 -4.17 -5.71 6.92
C VAL A 168 -5.24 -5.83 5.85
N ALA A 169 -5.01 -6.63 4.79
CA ALA A 169 -6.01 -6.88 3.77
C ALA A 169 -7.29 -7.53 4.34
N LYS A 170 -7.14 -8.54 5.19
CA LYS A 170 -8.27 -9.19 5.89
C LYS A 170 -9.04 -8.22 6.77
N THR A 171 -8.35 -7.35 7.51
CA THR A 171 -8.99 -6.38 8.40
C THR A 171 -9.94 -5.45 7.63
N PHE A 172 -9.56 -4.99 6.44
CA PHE A 172 -10.47 -4.20 5.60
C PHE A 172 -11.74 -4.96 5.17
N LEU A 173 -11.66 -6.28 5.04
CA LEU A 173 -12.73 -7.15 4.53
C LEU A 173 -13.57 -7.81 5.64
N THR A 174 -13.21 -7.65 6.91
CA THR A 174 -13.98 -8.17 8.04
C THR A 174 -15.08 -7.19 8.47
N PRO A 175 -16.11 -7.63 9.22
CA PRO A 175 -17.02 -6.72 9.90
C PRO A 175 -16.30 -5.74 10.82
N THR A 176 -16.88 -4.57 11.06
CA THR A 176 -16.25 -3.47 11.82
C THR A 176 -15.88 -3.85 13.25
N ASP A 177 -16.71 -4.64 13.94
CA ASP A 177 -16.40 -5.11 15.30
C ASP A 177 -15.21 -6.08 15.32
N ASP A 178 -15.12 -6.98 14.32
CA ASP A 178 -13.98 -7.89 14.16
C ASP A 178 -12.71 -7.10 13.81
N ALA A 179 -12.82 -6.08 12.95
CA ALA A 179 -11.71 -5.20 12.62
C ALA A 179 -11.20 -4.43 13.84
N TRP A 180 -12.12 -3.94 14.69
CA TRP A 180 -11.76 -3.32 15.96
C TRP A 180 -11.00 -4.29 16.87
N ALA A 181 -11.50 -5.52 17.01
CA ALA A 181 -10.83 -6.53 17.82
C ALA A 181 -9.42 -6.88 17.30
N ILE A 182 -9.20 -6.79 16.00
CA ILE A 182 -7.88 -6.96 15.39
C ILE A 182 -6.98 -5.76 15.68
N LEU A 183 -7.49 -4.53 15.61
CA LEU A 183 -6.72 -3.30 15.75
C LEU A 183 -6.59 -2.80 17.18
N ASN A 184 -7.30 -3.40 18.10
CA ASN A 184 -7.14 -3.19 19.52
C ASN A 184 -6.25 -4.31 20.07
N SER A 185 -5.13 -3.97 20.66
CA SER A 185 -4.11 -4.91 21.14
C SER A 185 -4.55 -5.88 22.24
N ASP A 186 -5.85 -6.12 22.45
CA ASP A 186 -6.33 -7.18 23.33
C ASP A 186 -6.01 -8.56 22.72
N TYR A 187 -4.75 -8.88 22.82
CA TYR A 187 -4.16 -10.14 22.47
C TYR A 187 -4.98 -11.36 22.95
N LYS A 188 -5.53 -11.30 24.16
CA LYS A 188 -6.28 -12.42 24.73
C LYS A 188 -7.56 -12.69 23.96
N THR A 189 -8.29 -11.65 23.62
CA THR A 189 -9.55 -11.76 22.86
C THR A 189 -9.30 -12.28 21.44
N ASN A 190 -8.31 -11.74 20.74
CA ASN A 190 -7.99 -12.18 19.38
C ASN A 190 -7.56 -13.66 19.32
N VAL A 191 -6.72 -14.11 20.25
CA VAL A 191 -6.30 -15.51 20.36
C VAL A 191 -7.49 -16.42 20.64
N TYR A 192 -8.35 -16.02 21.56
CA TYR A 192 -9.53 -16.78 21.92
C TYR A 192 -10.47 -17.00 20.75
N GLU A 193 -10.84 -15.94 20.06
CA GLU A 193 -11.75 -16.02 18.93
C GLU A 193 -11.20 -16.90 17.81
N HIS A 194 -9.91 -16.74 17.48
CA HIS A 194 -9.28 -17.55 16.46
C HIS A 194 -9.40 -19.05 16.77
N TYR A 195 -9.04 -19.46 18.00
CA TYR A 195 -9.06 -20.86 18.37
C TYR A 195 -10.47 -21.40 18.62
N PHE A 196 -11.38 -20.55 19.04
CA PHE A 196 -12.79 -20.91 19.18
C PHE A 196 -13.44 -21.15 17.82
N ARG A 197 -13.27 -20.23 16.88
CA ARG A 197 -13.81 -20.36 15.51
C ARG A 197 -13.18 -21.53 14.74
N SER A 198 -11.92 -21.83 14.98
CA SER A 198 -11.25 -22.99 14.37
C SER A 198 -11.66 -24.34 14.98
N GLY A 199 -12.46 -24.33 16.04
CA GLY A 199 -12.89 -25.56 16.72
C GLY A 199 -11.80 -26.25 17.54
N MET A 200 -10.67 -25.62 17.75
CA MET A 200 -9.56 -26.16 18.54
C MET A 200 -9.82 -26.12 20.05
N LEU A 201 -10.67 -25.21 20.53
CA LEU A 201 -11.13 -25.16 21.91
C LEU A 201 -12.43 -25.94 22.06
N SER A 202 -12.43 -26.99 22.86
CA SER A 202 -13.68 -27.68 23.22
C SER A 202 -14.49 -26.81 24.18
N THR A 203 -15.81 -27.02 24.18
CA THR A 203 -16.74 -26.35 25.12
C THR A 203 -16.43 -26.63 26.59
N ILE A 204 -15.67 -27.69 26.88
CA ILE A 204 -15.23 -28.06 28.24
C ILE A 204 -14.05 -27.17 28.65
N ASP A 205 -13.12 -26.94 27.78
CA ASP A 205 -11.93 -26.12 28.00
C ASP A 205 -12.30 -24.65 28.20
N GLN A 206 -13.37 -24.17 27.58
CA GLN A 206 -13.89 -22.80 27.73
C GLN A 206 -14.35 -22.46 29.14
N LYS A 207 -14.87 -23.43 29.88
CA LYS A 207 -15.38 -23.22 31.24
C LYS A 207 -14.31 -23.26 32.31
N ALA A 208 -13.16 -23.84 32.02
CA ALA A 208 -12.11 -24.12 32.99
C ALA A 208 -10.95 -23.13 32.98
N MET A 209 -10.73 -22.43 31.86
CA MET A 209 -9.53 -21.61 31.67
C MET A 209 -9.83 -20.36 30.81
N SER A 210 -9.14 -19.26 31.14
CA SER A 210 -9.13 -18.15 30.21
C SER A 210 -8.37 -18.55 28.94
N PRO A 211 -8.73 -18.01 27.78
CA PRO A 211 -8.10 -18.40 26.49
C PRO A 211 -6.59 -18.23 26.46
N GLY A 212 -6.07 -17.18 27.08
CA GLY A 212 -4.63 -16.97 27.22
C GLY A 212 -3.94 -18.04 28.06
N ASP A 213 -4.64 -18.65 29.03
CA ASP A 213 -4.09 -19.66 29.91
C ASP A 213 -3.96 -21.04 29.21
N TYR A 214 -4.74 -21.29 28.19
CA TYR A 214 -4.68 -22.54 27.43
C TYR A 214 -3.48 -22.62 26.45
N PHE A 215 -3.17 -21.53 25.76
CA PHE A 215 -2.15 -21.56 24.71
C PHE A 215 -0.77 -21.18 25.18
N ARG A 216 -0.63 -20.34 26.18
CA ARG A 216 0.67 -19.92 26.73
C ARG A 216 1.62 -21.09 26.99
N PRO A 217 1.22 -22.15 27.69
CA PRO A 217 2.10 -23.27 27.95
C PRO A 217 2.51 -24.03 26.68
N CYS A 218 1.64 -24.11 25.66
CA CYS A 218 1.99 -24.75 24.40
C CYS A 218 2.98 -23.90 23.61
N VAL A 219 2.88 -22.58 23.65
CA VAL A 219 3.86 -21.68 23.05
C VAL A 219 5.22 -21.84 23.73
N GLU A 220 5.29 -21.80 25.06
CA GLU A 220 6.54 -22.04 25.78
C GLU A 220 7.16 -23.40 25.45
N PHE A 221 6.31 -24.43 25.32
CA PHE A 221 6.74 -25.78 24.99
C PHE A 221 7.35 -25.87 23.57
N PHE A 222 6.75 -25.24 22.58
CA PHE A 222 7.20 -25.34 21.19
C PHE A 222 8.27 -24.29 20.81
N THR A 223 8.24 -23.09 21.40
CA THR A 223 9.15 -22.00 21.03
C THR A 223 10.31 -21.84 22.00
N GLY A 224 10.18 -22.35 23.23
CA GLY A 224 11.15 -22.13 24.30
C GLY A 224 11.14 -20.70 24.88
N GLU A 225 10.25 -19.83 24.42
CA GLU A 225 10.09 -18.47 24.93
C GLU A 225 9.17 -18.44 26.16
N LYS A 226 9.61 -17.78 27.23
CA LYS A 226 8.80 -17.64 28.44
C LYS A 226 7.70 -16.63 28.24
N VAL A 227 6.50 -17.06 28.58
CA VAL A 227 5.27 -16.24 28.53
C VAL A 227 5.04 -15.57 29.88
N PRO A 228 4.94 -14.24 29.94
CA PRO A 228 4.63 -13.56 31.18
C PRO A 228 3.26 -14.03 31.75
N ASP A 229 3.19 -14.27 33.06
CA ASP A 229 1.96 -14.55 33.82
C ASP A 229 1.19 -15.86 33.53
N ALA A 230 1.84 -16.97 33.25
CA ALA A 230 1.19 -18.28 33.33
C ALA A 230 0.81 -18.59 34.79
N SER A 231 -0.44 -18.34 35.18
CA SER A 231 -0.92 -18.48 36.54
C SER A 231 -1.40 -19.88 36.91
N VAL A 232 -1.50 -20.81 35.96
CA VAL A 232 -2.06 -22.16 36.17
C VAL A 232 -1.07 -23.23 35.68
N PRO A 233 -0.82 -24.29 36.47
CA PRO A 233 -0.07 -25.45 36.01
C PRO A 233 -0.78 -26.11 34.83
N PHE A 234 -0.12 -26.20 33.70
CA PHE A 234 -0.66 -26.76 32.48
C PHE A 234 0.01 -28.08 32.13
N ASP A 235 -0.77 -29.05 31.72
CA ASP A 235 -0.26 -30.33 31.24
C ASP A 235 0.17 -30.21 29.75
N VAL A 236 1.49 -30.12 29.50
CA VAL A 236 2.08 -30.01 28.15
C VAL A 236 1.73 -31.20 27.24
N SER A 237 1.30 -32.34 27.79
CA SER A 237 0.83 -33.47 26.99
C SER A 237 -0.42 -33.13 26.15
N ARG A 238 -1.11 -32.06 26.48
CA ARG A 238 -2.25 -31.52 25.73
C ARG A 238 -1.87 -30.70 24.51
N CYS A 239 -0.60 -30.35 24.37
CA CYS A 239 -0.08 -29.64 23.21
C CYS A 239 0.11 -30.66 22.06
N SER A 240 -0.79 -30.70 21.12
CA SER A 240 -0.72 -31.59 19.95
C SER A 240 0.14 -30.99 18.84
N GLU A 241 0.57 -31.82 17.87
CA GLU A 241 1.26 -31.35 16.66
C GLU A 241 0.40 -30.37 15.84
N ALA A 242 -0.94 -30.51 15.88
CA ALA A 242 -1.83 -29.53 15.25
C ALA A 242 -1.72 -28.13 15.90
N HIS A 243 -1.56 -28.07 17.25
CA HIS A 243 -1.29 -26.83 17.94
C HIS A 243 0.07 -26.22 17.56
N LYS A 244 1.07 -27.09 17.32
CA LYS A 244 2.39 -26.63 16.85
C LYS A 244 2.30 -25.98 15.48
N ASP A 245 1.64 -26.64 14.53
CA ASP A 245 1.46 -26.09 13.19
C ASP A 245 0.71 -24.76 13.21
N ASP A 246 -0.28 -24.61 14.09
CA ASP A 246 -1.00 -23.35 14.26
C ASP A 246 -0.18 -22.28 14.98
N ILE A 247 0.61 -22.65 15.99
CA ILE A 247 1.53 -21.73 16.66
C ILE A 247 2.62 -21.26 15.67
N GLU A 248 3.15 -22.14 14.84
CA GLU A 248 4.09 -21.78 13.77
C GLU A 248 3.45 -20.89 12.71
N LYS A 249 2.20 -21.20 12.33
CA LYS A 249 1.48 -20.47 11.28
C LYS A 249 0.93 -19.14 11.75
N TYR A 250 0.33 -19.12 12.94
CA TYR A 250 -0.38 -17.95 13.45
C TYR A 250 0.33 -17.29 14.62
N GLY A 251 1.12 -18.01 15.38
CA GLY A 251 1.92 -17.59 16.52
C GLY A 251 1.15 -16.83 17.58
N VAL A 252 1.14 -17.28 18.82
CA VAL A 252 0.39 -16.58 19.88
C VAL A 252 0.94 -15.18 20.16
N TRP A 253 2.20 -14.96 19.89
CA TRP A 253 2.87 -13.65 19.92
C TRP A 253 2.85 -12.95 18.58
N ASN A 254 2.46 -13.68 17.55
CA ASN A 254 2.50 -13.17 16.21
C ASN A 254 1.24 -12.33 15.99
N PRO A 255 1.37 -11.10 15.49
CA PRO A 255 0.24 -10.28 15.10
C PRO A 255 -0.75 -10.92 14.12
N GLN A 256 -0.42 -12.05 13.51
CA GLN A 256 -1.38 -12.85 12.74
C GLN A 256 -2.56 -13.33 13.58
N VAL A 257 -2.31 -13.67 14.84
CA VAL A 257 -3.34 -14.15 15.80
C VAL A 257 -3.73 -13.05 16.77
N THR A 258 -2.72 -12.31 17.27
CA THR A 258 -2.85 -11.31 18.33
C THR A 258 -3.24 -10.02 17.70
N GLY A 259 -3.83 -9.50 17.04
CA GLY A 259 -4.14 -8.15 16.64
C GLY A 259 -2.93 -7.35 16.16
N LEU A 260 -3.24 -6.30 15.51
CA LEU A 260 -2.31 -5.28 15.07
C LEU A 260 -2.67 -4.02 15.87
N ASP A 261 -1.91 -3.67 16.87
CA ASP A 261 -2.18 -2.47 17.66
C ASP A 261 -2.09 -1.23 16.78
N ALA A 262 -3.18 -0.48 16.67
CA ALA A 262 -3.24 0.76 15.89
C ALA A 262 -4.13 1.79 16.58
N ASP A 263 -3.67 3.04 16.60
CA ASP A 263 -4.38 4.17 17.21
C ASP A 263 -5.28 4.90 16.19
N TYR A 264 -4.91 4.84 14.92
CA TYR A 264 -5.64 5.52 13.85
C TYR A 264 -5.70 4.64 12.60
N VAL A 265 -6.78 4.83 11.85
CA VAL A 265 -6.99 4.22 10.53
C VAL A 265 -6.99 5.34 9.50
N LEU A 266 -6.18 5.19 8.46
CA LEU A 266 -6.13 6.13 7.34
C LEU A 266 -6.54 5.43 6.06
N ILE A 267 -7.50 6.01 5.35
CA ILE A 267 -7.88 5.61 3.99
C ILE A 267 -7.81 6.78 3.03
N TYR A 268 -7.60 6.47 1.77
CA TYR A 268 -7.56 7.41 0.68
C TYR A 268 -8.59 7.04 -0.39
N LEU A 269 -9.42 7.99 -0.78
CA LEU A 269 -10.44 7.80 -1.81
C LEU A 269 -10.27 8.86 -2.90
N ALA A 270 -10.47 8.45 -4.15
CA ALA A 270 -10.46 9.35 -5.29
C ALA A 270 -11.56 9.02 -6.29
N GLY A 271 -12.06 10.04 -6.97
CA GLY A 271 -13.15 9.86 -7.92
C GLY A 271 -13.60 11.15 -8.60
N GLY A 272 -14.71 11.07 -9.31
CA GLY A 272 -15.42 12.21 -9.87
C GLY A 272 -16.52 12.67 -8.93
N ARG A 273 -16.75 13.98 -8.92
CA ARG A 273 -17.86 14.63 -8.25
C ARG A 273 -18.71 15.34 -9.32
N TYR A 274 -19.98 15.06 -9.35
CA TYR A 274 -20.93 15.56 -10.31
C TYR A 274 -22.13 16.19 -9.61
N GLU A 275 -22.95 16.92 -10.34
CA GLU A 275 -24.22 17.44 -9.84
C GLU A 275 -25.36 16.78 -10.60
N THR A 276 -26.28 16.16 -9.88
CA THR A 276 -27.51 15.60 -10.43
C THR A 276 -28.72 16.13 -9.64
N HIS A 277 -29.63 16.87 -10.30
CA HIS A 277 -30.81 17.46 -9.66
C HIS A 277 -30.46 18.31 -8.41
N SER A 278 -29.35 19.08 -8.46
CA SER A 278 -28.82 19.90 -7.36
C SER A 278 -28.36 19.09 -6.14
N ILE A 279 -28.06 17.81 -6.33
CA ILE A 279 -27.44 16.94 -5.30
C ILE A 279 -26.06 16.56 -5.79
N PRO A 280 -25.00 16.76 -4.98
CA PRO A 280 -23.68 16.26 -5.32
C PRO A 280 -23.68 14.73 -5.27
N VAL A 281 -23.23 14.12 -6.36
CA VAL A 281 -23.07 12.67 -6.50
C VAL A 281 -21.63 12.36 -6.88
N TYR A 282 -21.19 11.16 -6.56
CA TYR A 282 -19.80 10.76 -6.67
C TYR A 282 -19.67 9.45 -7.43
N ASP A 283 -18.54 9.26 -8.10
CA ASP A 283 -18.03 7.93 -8.43
C ASP A 283 -16.77 7.64 -7.61
N LEU A 284 -16.45 6.38 -7.42
CA LEU A 284 -15.28 5.94 -6.67
C LEU A 284 -14.40 5.07 -7.57
N VAL A 285 -13.80 5.68 -8.59
CA VAL A 285 -13.01 5.01 -9.62
C VAL A 285 -11.66 5.70 -9.86
N GLY A 286 -11.19 6.47 -8.90
CA GLY A 286 -10.02 7.32 -9.04
C GLY A 286 -8.67 6.67 -8.75
N GLY A 287 -8.62 5.43 -8.30
CA GLY A 287 -7.38 4.70 -8.00
C GLY A 287 -6.90 4.82 -6.55
N GLY A 288 -7.74 5.30 -5.63
CA GLY A 288 -7.52 5.22 -4.18
C GLY A 288 -7.79 3.81 -3.63
N ASP A 289 -8.12 3.73 -2.34
CA ASP A 289 -8.40 2.45 -1.67
C ASP A 289 -9.65 1.77 -2.23
N GLU A 290 -10.58 2.52 -2.77
CA GLU A 290 -11.74 1.98 -3.49
C GLU A 290 -11.33 1.06 -4.66
N SER A 291 -10.13 1.22 -5.21
CA SER A 291 -9.59 0.40 -6.30
C SER A 291 -8.79 -0.82 -5.81
N LYS A 292 -8.52 -0.93 -4.51
CA LYS A 292 -7.65 -1.97 -3.94
C LYS A 292 -8.37 -3.27 -3.57
N LYS A 293 -9.69 -3.30 -3.62
CA LYS A 293 -10.54 -4.43 -3.22
C LYS A 293 -10.07 -5.78 -3.77
N GLN A 294 -9.73 -5.84 -5.05
CA GLN A 294 -9.23 -7.07 -5.70
C GLN A 294 -7.91 -7.56 -5.09
N TRP A 295 -7.00 -6.63 -4.79
CA TRP A 295 -5.72 -6.96 -4.16
C TRP A 295 -5.92 -7.48 -2.74
N TRP A 296 -6.81 -6.86 -1.96
CA TRP A 296 -7.11 -7.33 -0.61
C TRP A 296 -7.70 -8.74 -0.62
N MET A 297 -8.64 -9.02 -1.51
CA MET A 297 -9.23 -10.36 -1.65
C MET A 297 -8.19 -11.40 -2.07
N ALA A 298 -7.37 -11.09 -3.08
CA ALA A 298 -6.33 -12.00 -3.55
C ALA A 298 -5.26 -12.27 -2.47
N ILE A 299 -4.84 -11.24 -1.74
CA ILE A 299 -3.81 -11.35 -0.71
C ILE A 299 -4.37 -12.05 0.54
N SER A 300 -5.62 -11.79 0.92
CA SER A 300 -6.27 -12.43 2.07
C SER A 300 -6.63 -13.91 1.85
N GLY A 301 -6.42 -14.42 0.62
CA GLY A 301 -6.74 -15.81 0.29
C GLY A 301 -8.24 -16.09 0.23
N MET A 302 -9.05 -15.09 -0.14
CA MET A 302 -10.49 -15.23 -0.25
C MET A 302 -10.86 -16.07 -1.47
N ASP A 303 -11.66 -17.11 -1.27
CA ASP A 303 -12.02 -18.07 -2.32
C ASP A 303 -13.07 -17.51 -3.30
N ASP A 304 -13.95 -16.62 -2.87
CA ASP A 304 -15.03 -16.07 -3.70
C ASP A 304 -15.05 -14.54 -3.71
N PRO A 305 -14.36 -13.92 -4.66
CA PRO A 305 -14.38 -12.46 -4.80
C PRO A 305 -15.75 -11.88 -5.15
N SER A 306 -16.69 -12.67 -5.67
CA SER A 306 -18.03 -12.20 -6.05
C SER A 306 -18.88 -11.74 -4.87
N LEU A 307 -18.49 -12.11 -3.65
CA LEU A 307 -19.12 -11.58 -2.43
C LEU A 307 -18.94 -10.06 -2.29
N PHE A 308 -17.81 -9.52 -2.71
CA PHE A 308 -17.45 -8.12 -2.46
C PHE A 308 -17.38 -7.24 -3.69
N ILE A 309 -17.19 -7.81 -4.88
CA ILE A 309 -17.18 -7.07 -6.13
C ILE A 309 -18.04 -7.77 -7.18
N HIS A 310 -18.70 -6.98 -7.99
CA HIS A 310 -19.44 -7.49 -9.15
C HIS A 310 -18.48 -7.98 -10.25
N GLY A 311 -19.01 -8.66 -11.25
CA GLY A 311 -18.23 -9.27 -12.33
C GLY A 311 -17.45 -8.30 -13.21
N ASP A 312 -17.70 -6.99 -13.12
CA ASP A 312 -16.90 -5.92 -13.72
C ASP A 312 -15.58 -5.66 -12.97
N GLN A 313 -15.41 -6.31 -11.82
CA GLN A 313 -14.24 -6.23 -10.94
C GLN A 313 -13.97 -4.83 -10.33
N VAL A 314 -14.90 -3.92 -10.44
CA VAL A 314 -14.77 -2.53 -9.93
C VAL A 314 -15.90 -2.18 -8.97
N THR A 315 -17.14 -2.44 -9.36
CA THR A 315 -18.32 -2.04 -8.58
C THR A 315 -18.47 -2.90 -7.33
N PRO A 316 -18.50 -2.28 -6.13
CA PRO A 316 -18.68 -3.03 -4.88
C PRO A 316 -20.10 -3.59 -4.79
N THR A 317 -20.25 -4.73 -4.12
CA THR A 317 -21.54 -5.30 -3.76
C THR A 317 -22.12 -4.62 -2.51
N ASP A 318 -23.39 -4.87 -2.22
CA ASP A 318 -24.01 -4.46 -0.95
C ASP A 318 -23.30 -5.10 0.24
N GLU A 319 -22.82 -6.35 0.10
CA GLU A 319 -22.01 -7.02 1.12
C GLU A 319 -20.75 -6.25 1.45
N MET A 320 -20.01 -5.79 0.42
CA MET A 320 -18.83 -4.96 0.62
C MET A 320 -19.12 -3.66 1.34
N MET A 321 -20.24 -2.99 0.97
CA MET A 321 -20.54 -1.66 1.47
C MET A 321 -21.18 -1.63 2.87
N HIS A 322 -21.81 -2.73 3.31
CA HIS A 322 -22.58 -2.76 4.56
C HIS A 322 -22.04 -3.75 5.61
N ASN A 323 -21.25 -4.74 5.19
CA ASN A 323 -20.81 -5.82 6.07
C ASN A 323 -19.28 -5.93 6.17
N THR A 324 -18.54 -4.92 5.69
CA THR A 324 -17.09 -4.87 5.85
C THR A 324 -16.65 -3.57 6.52
N PHE A 325 -15.51 -3.64 7.20
CA PHE A 325 -14.88 -2.48 7.80
C PHE A 325 -14.56 -1.39 6.76
N PHE A 326 -14.05 -1.79 5.59
CA PHE A 326 -13.81 -0.82 4.52
C PHE A 326 -15.09 -0.13 4.07
N GLY A 327 -16.18 -0.88 3.92
CA GLY A 327 -17.49 -0.32 3.57
C GLY A 327 -17.97 0.72 4.58
N ASP A 328 -17.72 0.51 5.89
CA ASP A 328 -18.05 1.47 6.92
C ASP A 328 -17.10 2.68 6.96
N LEU A 329 -15.81 2.47 6.64
CA LEU A 329 -14.84 3.56 6.49
C LEU A 329 -15.16 4.46 5.28
N VAL A 330 -15.75 3.93 4.21
CA VAL A 330 -16.14 4.72 3.04
C VAL A 330 -17.33 5.60 3.39
N PRO A 331 -17.19 6.95 3.43
CA PRO A 331 -18.24 7.87 3.86
C PRO A 331 -19.22 8.17 2.72
N PHE A 332 -19.57 7.14 1.96
CA PHE A 332 -20.48 7.21 0.83
C PHE A 332 -21.37 5.98 0.78
N SER A 333 -22.61 6.15 0.32
CA SER A 333 -23.59 5.07 0.08
C SER A 333 -24.03 5.08 -1.38
N ILE A 334 -24.24 3.89 -1.95
CA ILE A 334 -24.75 3.72 -3.31
C ILE A 334 -26.23 4.11 -3.34
N ILE A 335 -26.60 4.98 -4.30
CA ILE A 335 -28.00 5.37 -4.51
C ILE A 335 -28.56 4.88 -5.83
N SER A 336 -27.74 4.64 -6.83
CA SER A 336 -28.15 4.17 -8.16
C SER A 336 -26.94 3.69 -8.94
N TYR A 337 -27.18 3.17 -10.13
CA TYR A 337 -26.18 2.79 -11.10
C TYR A 337 -26.40 3.54 -12.40
N ILE A 338 -25.36 3.87 -13.13
CA ILE A 338 -25.43 4.60 -14.39
C ILE A 338 -24.69 3.85 -15.50
N ASP A 339 -25.30 3.83 -16.66
CA ASP A 339 -24.64 3.44 -17.89
C ASP A 339 -23.87 4.66 -18.44
N SER A 340 -22.54 4.55 -18.50
CA SER A 340 -21.66 5.67 -18.89
C SER A 340 -21.84 6.09 -20.35
N ASP A 341 -22.33 5.19 -21.23
CA ASP A 341 -22.50 5.48 -22.65
C ASP A 341 -23.84 6.17 -22.91
N THR A 342 -24.91 5.73 -22.24
CA THR A 342 -26.27 6.23 -22.45
C THR A 342 -26.71 7.25 -21.42
N LEU A 343 -26.00 7.39 -20.30
CA LEU A 343 -26.34 8.22 -19.14
C LEU A 343 -27.68 7.86 -18.49
N VAL A 344 -28.19 6.66 -18.74
CA VAL A 344 -29.42 6.15 -18.12
C VAL A 344 -29.12 5.61 -16.73
N GLN A 345 -29.93 5.99 -15.74
CA GLN A 345 -29.80 5.53 -14.35
C GLN A 345 -30.72 4.32 -14.10
N TYR A 346 -30.24 3.43 -13.20
CA TYR A 346 -30.92 2.20 -12.79
C TYR A 346 -30.86 2.06 -11.27
N ASP A 347 -31.92 1.52 -10.67
CA ASP A 347 -32.00 1.29 -9.23
C ASP A 347 -31.26 0.02 -8.78
N ALA A 348 -30.88 -0.87 -9.70
CA ALA A 348 -30.19 -2.11 -9.43
C ALA A 348 -29.01 -2.30 -10.35
N TYR A 349 -27.95 -2.95 -9.84
CA TYR A 349 -26.77 -3.27 -10.61
C TYR A 349 -27.09 -4.16 -11.82
N ARG A 350 -26.43 -3.86 -12.92
CA ARG A 350 -26.31 -4.70 -14.12
C ARG A 350 -24.89 -4.61 -14.66
N PRO A 351 -24.38 -5.66 -15.32
CA PRO A 351 -23.06 -5.62 -15.93
C PRO A 351 -22.88 -4.41 -16.86
N GLY A 352 -21.79 -3.67 -16.68
CA GLY A 352 -21.46 -2.46 -17.44
C GLY A 352 -21.99 -1.16 -16.85
N LEU A 353 -22.66 -1.20 -15.70
CA LEU A 353 -23.09 0.01 -14.99
C LEU A 353 -22.07 0.40 -13.92
N ASN A 354 -21.86 1.70 -13.75
CA ASN A 354 -21.06 2.26 -12.66
C ASN A 354 -21.95 2.67 -11.49
N ALA A 355 -21.49 2.42 -10.27
CA ALA A 355 -22.20 2.86 -9.07
C ALA A 355 -22.10 4.38 -8.89
N ILE A 356 -23.21 5.00 -8.48
CA ILE A 356 -23.30 6.40 -8.11
C ILE A 356 -23.53 6.50 -6.61
N PHE A 357 -22.72 7.32 -5.97
CA PHE A 357 -22.68 7.47 -4.51
C PHE A 357 -23.17 8.86 -4.09
N VAL A 358 -23.70 8.92 -2.87
CA VAL A 358 -23.89 10.16 -2.12
C VAL A 358 -23.08 10.11 -0.85
N LYS A 359 -22.74 11.28 -0.31
CA LYS A 359 -22.02 11.38 0.95
C LYS A 359 -22.89 10.83 2.10
N ASP A 360 -22.34 9.88 2.84
CA ASP A 360 -22.97 9.20 3.97
C ASP A 360 -21.90 8.75 4.94
N ILE A 361 -21.66 9.52 6.01
CA ILE A 361 -20.59 9.24 6.98
C ILE A 361 -21.16 8.30 8.04
N LYS A 362 -20.66 7.07 8.08
CA LYS A 362 -21.18 6.00 8.94
C LYS A 362 -20.54 6.00 10.32
N LEU A 363 -19.24 6.22 10.44
CA LEU A 363 -18.46 6.15 11.68
C LEU A 363 -18.30 7.55 12.31
N GLN A 364 -19.35 8.05 12.95
CA GLN A 364 -19.39 9.38 13.58
C GLN A 364 -19.59 9.32 15.11
N ASP A 365 -19.94 8.16 15.67
CA ASP A 365 -20.19 8.02 17.11
C ASP A 365 -18.87 8.11 17.87
N PRO A 366 -18.69 9.11 18.76
CA PRO A 366 -17.49 9.22 19.58
C PRO A 366 -17.29 8.04 20.55
N ASN A 367 -18.35 7.30 20.86
CA ASN A 367 -18.29 6.12 21.70
C ASN A 367 -18.24 4.81 20.89
N GLY A 368 -18.29 4.88 19.57
CA GLY A 368 -18.15 3.73 18.68
C GLY A 368 -16.72 3.18 18.62
N PRO A 369 -16.52 2.05 17.95
CA PRO A 369 -15.19 1.44 17.81
C PRO A 369 -14.21 2.32 17.01
N PHE A 370 -14.72 3.08 16.07
CA PHE A 370 -13.98 4.03 15.24
C PHE A 370 -14.75 5.33 15.09
N THR A 371 -14.03 6.45 15.02
CA THR A 371 -14.65 7.78 14.82
C THR A 371 -13.85 8.58 13.81
N LEU A 372 -14.50 9.13 12.80
CA LEU A 372 -13.88 10.06 11.85
C LEU A 372 -13.39 11.31 12.59
N VAL A 373 -12.09 11.55 12.59
CA VAL A 373 -11.45 12.70 13.27
C VAL A 373 -10.87 13.71 12.30
N TYR A 374 -10.62 13.30 11.06
CA TYR A 374 -10.11 14.18 10.02
C TYR A 374 -10.61 13.78 8.65
N ALA A 375 -10.95 14.76 7.84
CA ALA A 375 -11.19 14.62 6.40
C ALA A 375 -10.48 15.77 5.68
N SER A 376 -9.73 15.47 4.63
CA SER A 376 -8.97 16.49 3.89
C SER A 376 -9.90 17.46 3.14
N PRO A 377 -9.40 18.65 2.74
CA PRO A 377 -10.25 19.76 2.24
C PRO A 377 -11.17 19.36 1.09
N SER A 378 -10.72 18.55 0.13
CA SER A 378 -11.54 18.12 -1.02
C SER A 378 -12.81 17.36 -0.62
N PHE A 379 -12.84 16.75 0.58
CA PHE A 379 -14.04 16.10 1.09
C PHE A 379 -15.20 17.07 1.31
N SER A 380 -14.92 18.31 1.67
CA SER A 380 -15.93 19.34 1.96
C SER A 380 -16.39 20.13 0.74
N GLU A 381 -15.68 20.03 -0.38
CA GLU A 381 -16.02 20.72 -1.60
C GLU A 381 -17.32 20.18 -2.21
N THR A 382 -18.08 21.04 -2.88
CA THR A 382 -19.37 20.71 -3.51
C THR A 382 -19.37 20.94 -5.02
N GLU A 383 -18.42 21.67 -5.56
CA GLU A 383 -18.34 21.96 -6.98
C GLU A 383 -18.00 20.69 -7.77
N ALA A 384 -18.59 20.54 -8.96
CA ALA A 384 -18.29 19.43 -9.86
C ALA A 384 -16.79 19.39 -10.21
N GLY A 385 -16.22 18.20 -10.26
CA GLY A 385 -14.80 18.02 -10.55
C GLY A 385 -14.27 16.69 -10.05
N ILE A 386 -12.96 16.57 -10.02
CA ILE A 386 -12.26 15.42 -9.45
C ILE A 386 -12.06 15.71 -7.97
N PHE A 387 -12.29 14.71 -7.12
CA PHE A 387 -11.92 14.78 -5.72
C PHE A 387 -10.88 13.72 -5.37
N SER A 388 -10.11 14.02 -4.35
CA SER A 388 -9.02 13.22 -3.84
C SER A 388 -8.98 13.46 -2.34
N THR A 389 -9.48 12.54 -1.54
CA THR A 389 -9.65 12.77 -0.09
C THR A 389 -8.94 11.75 0.75
N VAL A 390 -8.27 12.23 1.79
CA VAL A 390 -7.69 11.41 2.87
C VAL A 390 -8.58 11.53 4.09
N LEU A 391 -8.95 10.39 4.65
CA LEU A 391 -9.81 10.28 5.83
C LEU A 391 -9.05 9.57 6.94
N ILE A 392 -9.15 10.11 8.16
CA ILE A 392 -8.48 9.53 9.33
C ILE A 392 -9.53 9.29 10.42
N TYR A 393 -9.54 8.05 10.89
CA TYR A 393 -10.42 7.58 11.96
C TYR A 393 -9.59 7.25 13.19
N LYS A 394 -10.06 7.65 14.35
CA LYS A 394 -9.45 7.25 15.63
C LYS A 394 -10.00 5.89 16.04
N VAL A 395 -9.14 5.00 16.51
CA VAL A 395 -9.51 3.75 17.16
C VAL A 395 -9.86 4.05 18.61
N ASN A 396 -11.01 3.57 19.05
CA ASN A 396 -11.45 3.70 20.44
C ASN A 396 -11.08 2.44 21.22
N HIS A 397 -9.95 2.46 21.91
CA HIS A 397 -9.47 1.31 22.69
C HIS A 397 -10.35 1.00 23.91
N ASP A 398 -11.18 1.94 24.36
CA ASP A 398 -12.10 1.77 25.48
C ASP A 398 -13.47 1.23 25.05
N PHE A 399 -13.72 1.06 23.74
CA PHE A 399 -14.96 0.51 23.21
C PHE A 399 -15.18 -0.92 23.73
N LYS A 400 -16.42 -1.25 24.01
CA LYS A 400 -16.86 -2.58 24.45
C LYS A 400 -17.99 -3.03 23.54
N PRO A 401 -17.75 -3.99 22.65
CA PRO A 401 -18.75 -4.53 21.72
C PRO A 401 -19.92 -5.22 22.43
#